data_eba451d979be6a50342a1f6b21c07e0c
#
_entry.id   eba451d979be6a50342a1f6b21c07e0c
#
_cell.length_a   1.000
_cell.length_b   1.000
_cell.length_c   1.000
_cell.angle_alpha   90.00
_cell.angle_beta   90.00
_cell.angle_gamma   90.00
#
_symmetry.space_group_name_H-M   'P 1'
#
loop_
_entity.id
_entity.type
_entity.pdbx_description
1 polymer ?
#
loop_
_entity_poly.entity_id
_entity_poly.type
_entity_poly.pdbx_seq_one_letter_code
_entity_poly.pdbx_strand_id
1 'polypeptide(L)'
;MQTVSRYLLTNSVIVYQSGYHGRNSKVYDRRLQVYRGVYNPLTFTFKNEDQKAQNVVGKTYTFNIVDTESKKAVVTRTLKILDDGSTQASKGTASVDITEGDLLPLDAKFYEYSIQEVLTDGSTLVTYADTNYVSGGSIEVLDGAYPQFTASTSVSDFTVSGGPLQYTSGSIASKPGSNNNKALHTISVYTKNFSGALRVQGTMASSPASADYFNITLDGQSSPVTFSSSTTVTNYNFYGVFHYVRFSWDNDTGNTGIIDKILYRS
;
A
#
# COMPACT_ATOMS: atom_id res chain seq x y z
N MET A 1 -33.16 -2.41 -9.23
CA MET A 1 -31.93 -2.18 -8.44
C MET A 1 -31.49 -3.53 -7.92
N GLN A 2 -30.39 -4.07 -8.44
CA GLN A 2 -29.88 -5.37 -7.99
C GLN A 2 -29.01 -5.14 -6.76
N THR A 3 -29.49 -5.52 -5.60
CA THR A 3 -28.72 -5.49 -4.35
C THR A 3 -27.73 -6.65 -4.36
N VAL A 4 -26.46 -6.36 -4.61
CA VAL A 4 -25.37 -7.32 -4.41
C VAL A 4 -25.20 -7.49 -2.89
N SER A 5 -25.52 -8.66 -2.40
CA SER A 5 -25.49 -8.92 -0.97
C SER A 5 -24.05 -9.03 -0.46
N ARG A 6 -23.74 -8.26 0.58
CA ARG A 6 -22.42 -8.17 1.22
C ARG A 6 -21.83 -9.49 1.70
N TYR A 7 -22.65 -10.53 1.90
CA TYR A 7 -22.15 -11.86 2.33
C TYR A 7 -21.30 -12.57 1.26
N LEU A 8 -21.33 -12.14 0.01
CA LEU A 8 -20.44 -12.64 -1.02
C LEU A 8 -18.97 -12.23 -0.78
N LEU A 9 -18.72 -11.21 0.03
CA LEU A 9 -17.40 -10.72 0.40
C LEU A 9 -16.90 -11.33 1.73
N THR A 10 -17.72 -12.10 2.44
CA THR A 10 -17.32 -12.77 3.67
C THR A 10 -16.63 -14.09 3.32
N ASN A 11 -15.31 -14.09 3.43
CA ASN A 11 -14.52 -15.30 3.23
C ASN A 11 -14.33 -16.00 4.58
N SER A 12 -14.82 -17.24 4.69
CA SER A 12 -14.55 -18.07 5.83
C SER A 12 -13.40 -19.02 5.51
N VAL A 13 -12.30 -18.85 6.19
CA VAL A 13 -11.11 -19.69 6.04
C VAL A 13 -11.00 -20.60 7.26
N ILE A 14 -10.74 -21.90 7.04
CA ILE A 14 -10.47 -22.83 8.11
C ILE A 14 -8.98 -22.77 8.40
N VAL A 15 -8.63 -22.40 9.62
CA VAL A 15 -7.25 -22.30 10.08
C VAL A 15 -6.96 -23.45 11.02
N TYR A 16 -5.91 -24.21 10.73
CA TYR A 16 -5.47 -25.33 11.57
C TYR A 16 -4.40 -24.87 12.56
N GLN A 17 -4.44 -25.39 13.76
CA GLN A 17 -3.42 -25.11 14.75
C GLN A 17 -2.16 -25.95 14.47
N SER A 18 -0.99 -25.37 14.71
CA SER A 18 0.31 -26.03 14.47
C SER A 18 0.42 -27.40 15.17
N GLY A 19 0.98 -28.36 14.48
CA GLY A 19 1.23 -29.72 14.99
C GLY A 19 0.20 -30.78 14.56
N TYR A 20 -0.87 -30.39 13.89
CA TYR A 20 -1.88 -31.32 13.39
C TYR A 20 -1.84 -31.39 11.86
N HIS A 21 -1.68 -32.60 11.33
CA HIS A 21 -1.86 -32.87 9.91
C HIS A 21 -3.29 -33.34 9.69
N GLY A 22 -4.08 -32.57 8.96
CA GLY A 22 -5.46 -32.92 8.64
C GLY A 22 -5.53 -34.23 7.84
N ARG A 23 -6.39 -35.13 8.26
CA ARG A 23 -6.62 -36.41 7.55
C ARG A 23 -7.34 -36.25 6.21
N ASN A 24 -8.01 -35.14 6.01
CA ASN A 24 -8.79 -34.85 4.80
C ASN A 24 -8.23 -33.56 4.16
N SER A 25 -7.59 -33.69 3.01
CA SER A 25 -7.18 -32.54 2.21
C SER A 25 -8.41 -31.94 1.50
N LYS A 26 -8.54 -30.61 1.54
CA LYS A 26 -9.54 -29.90 0.72
C LYS A 26 -9.15 -30.03 -0.75
N VAL A 27 -10.12 -30.44 -1.58
CA VAL A 27 -9.96 -30.53 -3.03
C VAL A 27 -9.97 -29.14 -3.69
N TYR A 28 -10.55 -28.16 -3.00
CA TYR A 28 -10.61 -26.77 -3.45
C TYR A 28 -10.19 -25.82 -2.32
N ASP A 29 -9.13 -25.09 -2.56
CA ASP A 29 -8.79 -23.95 -1.73
C ASP A 29 -9.44 -22.69 -2.34
N ARG A 30 -10.33 -22.07 -1.56
CA ARG A 30 -10.99 -20.83 -2.00
C ARG A 30 -10.05 -19.68 -1.71
N ARG A 31 -9.48 -19.09 -2.78
CA ARG A 31 -8.66 -17.87 -2.67
C ARG A 31 -9.46 -16.74 -2.02
N LEU A 32 -8.80 -15.96 -1.22
CA LEU A 32 -9.34 -14.70 -0.73
C LEU A 32 -9.36 -13.67 -1.86
N GLN A 33 -10.37 -12.81 -1.86
CA GLN A 33 -10.46 -11.70 -2.80
C GLN A 33 -10.68 -10.42 -2.03
N VAL A 34 -9.88 -9.40 -2.34
CA VAL A 34 -9.95 -8.06 -1.76
C VAL A 34 -9.86 -7.02 -2.87
N TYR A 35 -10.48 -5.88 -2.66
CA TYR A 35 -10.58 -4.82 -3.65
C TYR A 35 -9.78 -3.59 -3.22
N ARG A 36 -9.02 -3.01 -4.15
CA ARG A 36 -8.27 -1.77 -3.93
C ARG A 36 -9.22 -0.60 -3.68
N GLY A 37 -8.78 0.33 -2.82
CA GLY A 37 -9.50 1.59 -2.59
C GLY A 37 -10.84 1.45 -1.87
N VAL A 38 -11.13 0.29 -1.28
CA VAL A 38 -12.32 0.06 -0.46
C VAL A 38 -11.96 -0.68 0.83
N TYR A 39 -12.84 -0.62 1.79
CA TYR A 39 -12.71 -1.36 3.04
C TYR A 39 -13.07 -2.83 2.84
N ASN A 40 -12.16 -3.73 3.22
CA ASN A 40 -12.30 -5.19 3.07
C ASN A 40 -12.25 -5.87 4.43
N PRO A 41 -13.40 -6.13 5.08
CA PRO A 41 -13.45 -6.95 6.28
C PRO A 41 -13.36 -8.44 5.92
N LEU A 42 -12.41 -9.16 6.52
CA LEU A 42 -12.27 -10.59 6.40
C LEU A 42 -12.56 -11.24 7.74
N THR A 43 -13.33 -12.33 7.75
CA THR A 43 -13.62 -13.11 8.95
C THR A 43 -13.05 -14.51 8.80
N PHE A 44 -12.38 -14.97 9.84
CA PHE A 44 -11.74 -16.28 9.91
C PHE A 44 -12.41 -17.11 11.00
N THR A 45 -12.53 -18.41 10.74
CA THR A 45 -12.96 -19.39 11.75
C THR A 45 -11.84 -20.39 12.00
N PHE A 46 -11.36 -20.42 13.23
CA PHE A 46 -10.32 -21.35 13.66
C PHE A 46 -10.95 -22.69 14.05
N LYS A 47 -10.54 -23.75 13.39
CA LYS A 47 -11.06 -25.10 13.61
C LYS A 47 -9.91 -26.08 13.76
N ASN A 48 -10.17 -27.18 14.52
CA ASN A 48 -9.27 -28.32 14.55
C ASN A 48 -9.50 -29.24 13.34
N GLU A 49 -8.75 -30.33 13.26
CA GLU A 49 -8.86 -31.34 12.19
C GLU A 49 -10.25 -32.03 12.14
N ASP A 50 -10.98 -32.12 13.26
CA ASP A 50 -12.37 -32.59 13.29
C ASP A 50 -13.39 -31.52 12.85
N GLN A 51 -12.92 -30.37 12.34
CA GLN A 51 -13.71 -29.21 11.96
C GLN A 51 -14.49 -28.55 13.12
N LYS A 52 -14.10 -28.81 14.36
CA LYS A 52 -14.68 -28.17 15.53
C LYS A 52 -14.01 -26.86 15.83
N ALA A 53 -14.83 -25.81 16.08
CA ALA A 53 -14.32 -24.49 16.43
C ALA A 53 -13.43 -24.56 17.69
N GLN A 54 -12.25 -23.94 17.60
CA GLN A 54 -11.27 -23.84 18.68
C GLN A 54 -11.50 -22.57 19.49
N ASN A 55 -11.18 -22.63 20.78
CA ASN A 55 -11.16 -21.41 21.59
C ASN A 55 -9.94 -20.57 21.26
N VAL A 56 -10.17 -19.31 20.86
CA VAL A 56 -9.13 -18.34 20.52
C VAL A 56 -9.09 -17.14 21.48
N VAL A 57 -9.88 -17.19 22.55
CA VAL A 57 -9.92 -16.13 23.57
C VAL A 57 -8.53 -15.95 24.20
N GLY A 58 -8.08 -14.71 24.31
CA GLY A 58 -6.78 -14.36 24.89
C GLY A 58 -5.58 -14.64 24.00
N LYS A 59 -5.79 -15.15 22.78
CA LYS A 59 -4.73 -15.35 21.79
C LYS A 59 -4.56 -14.14 20.89
N THR A 60 -3.34 -13.94 20.40
CA THR A 60 -3.01 -12.89 19.45
C THR A 60 -2.60 -13.49 18.12
N TYR A 61 -3.22 -13.04 17.04
CA TYR A 61 -2.92 -13.50 15.70
C TYR A 61 -2.56 -12.33 14.79
N THR A 62 -1.61 -12.55 13.89
CA THR A 62 -1.19 -11.60 12.87
C THR A 62 -1.51 -12.15 11.49
N PHE A 63 -2.16 -11.34 10.69
CA PHE A 63 -2.43 -11.58 9.28
C PHE A 63 -1.44 -10.81 8.45
N ASN A 64 -0.77 -11.50 7.53
CA ASN A 64 0.21 -10.91 6.62
C ASN A 64 -0.19 -11.15 5.18
N ILE A 65 -0.09 -10.13 4.32
CA ILE A 65 -0.09 -10.28 2.87
C ILE A 65 1.36 -10.14 2.40
N VAL A 66 1.81 -11.10 1.61
CA VAL A 66 3.19 -11.22 1.14
C VAL A 66 3.20 -11.14 -0.37
N ASP A 67 4.04 -10.28 -0.91
CA ASP A 67 4.26 -10.23 -2.35
C ASP A 67 5.05 -11.46 -2.81
N THR A 68 4.51 -12.17 -3.78
CA THR A 68 5.07 -13.43 -4.28
C THR A 68 6.44 -13.28 -4.95
N GLU A 69 6.72 -12.09 -5.52
CA GLU A 69 7.96 -11.79 -6.22
C GLU A 69 9.06 -11.35 -5.25
N SER A 70 8.78 -10.32 -4.45
CA SER A 70 9.78 -9.77 -3.52
C SER A 70 9.91 -10.54 -2.21
N LYS A 71 8.96 -11.45 -1.90
CA LYS A 71 8.85 -12.20 -0.64
C LYS A 71 8.80 -11.29 0.60
N LYS A 72 8.33 -10.07 0.43
CA LYS A 72 8.16 -9.10 1.53
C LYS A 72 6.70 -9.02 1.96
N ALA A 73 6.47 -8.88 3.26
CA ALA A 73 5.16 -8.54 3.78
C ALA A 73 4.80 -7.11 3.36
N VAL A 74 3.70 -6.96 2.63
CA VAL A 74 3.20 -5.67 2.12
C VAL A 74 2.06 -5.13 2.97
N VAL A 75 1.33 -6.01 3.67
CA VAL A 75 0.32 -5.64 4.67
C VAL A 75 0.49 -6.55 5.87
N THR A 76 0.50 -5.98 7.07
CA THR A 76 0.51 -6.72 8.34
C THR A 76 -0.56 -6.13 9.26
N ARG A 77 -1.48 -6.98 9.74
CA ARG A 77 -2.59 -6.58 10.61
C ARG A 77 -2.80 -7.60 11.73
N THR A 78 -3.10 -7.12 12.93
CA THR A 78 -3.51 -7.97 14.03
C THR A 78 -4.98 -8.31 13.89
N LEU A 79 -5.34 -9.58 14.10
CA LEU A 79 -6.74 -10.01 14.08
C LEU A 79 -7.46 -9.55 15.36
N LYS A 80 -8.68 -9.08 15.16
CA LYS A 80 -9.62 -8.82 16.26
C LYS A 80 -10.35 -10.12 16.60
N ILE A 81 -10.18 -10.62 17.81
CA ILE A 81 -10.88 -11.80 18.30
C ILE A 81 -12.35 -11.44 18.52
N LEU A 82 -13.24 -12.20 17.90
CA LEU A 82 -14.68 -12.08 18.03
C LEU A 82 -15.27 -13.17 18.96
N ASP A 83 -14.46 -14.20 19.29
CA ASP A 83 -14.81 -15.25 20.25
C ASP A 83 -14.93 -14.63 21.65
N ASP A 84 -16.12 -14.65 22.23
CA ASP A 84 -16.43 -14.13 23.57
C ASP A 84 -16.21 -15.16 24.68
N GLY A 85 -15.80 -16.38 24.32
CA GLY A 85 -15.58 -17.50 25.25
C GLY A 85 -16.86 -18.16 25.78
N SER A 86 -18.02 -17.59 25.47
CA SER A 86 -19.32 -18.04 26.05
C SER A 86 -20.30 -18.54 25.00
N THR A 87 -20.29 -17.96 23.81
CA THR A 87 -21.27 -18.22 22.77
C THR A 87 -20.73 -19.22 21.73
N GLN A 88 -21.42 -20.30 21.48
CA GLN A 88 -21.01 -21.29 20.46
C GLN A 88 -20.95 -20.68 19.05
N ALA A 89 -21.77 -19.68 18.77
CA ALA A 89 -21.80 -19.02 17.45
C ALA A 89 -20.55 -18.18 17.18
N SER A 90 -19.94 -17.57 18.21
CA SER A 90 -18.72 -16.76 18.11
C SER A 90 -17.43 -17.56 18.26
N LYS A 91 -17.54 -18.80 18.73
CA LYS A 91 -16.40 -19.65 19.07
C LYS A 91 -15.44 -19.82 17.89
N GLY A 92 -14.18 -19.53 18.13
CA GLY A 92 -13.10 -19.63 17.14
C GLY A 92 -13.16 -18.58 16.06
N THR A 93 -13.91 -17.49 16.21
CA THR A 93 -14.02 -16.45 15.20
C THR A 93 -13.08 -15.28 15.48
N ALA A 94 -12.45 -14.78 14.43
CA ALA A 94 -11.67 -13.57 14.45
C ALA A 94 -11.87 -12.80 13.13
N SER A 95 -11.65 -11.50 13.15
CA SER A 95 -11.73 -10.65 11.95
C SER A 95 -10.46 -9.84 11.76
N VAL A 96 -10.19 -9.48 10.53
CA VAL A 96 -9.19 -8.49 10.17
C VAL A 96 -9.81 -7.47 9.22
N ASP A 97 -9.51 -6.22 9.47
CA ASP A 97 -9.94 -5.10 8.65
C ASP A 97 -8.76 -4.66 7.78
N ILE A 98 -8.89 -4.88 6.48
CA ILE A 98 -7.95 -4.35 5.49
C ILE A 98 -8.54 -3.04 5.01
N THR A 99 -7.84 -1.95 5.33
CA THR A 99 -8.31 -0.61 5.01
C THR A 99 -8.02 -0.22 3.56
N GLU A 100 -8.68 0.83 3.09
CA GLU A 100 -8.44 1.39 1.76
C GLU A 100 -6.96 1.70 1.53
N GLY A 101 -6.31 2.31 2.54
CA GLY A 101 -4.89 2.71 2.48
C GLY A 101 -3.92 1.54 2.38
N ASP A 102 -4.28 0.35 2.88
CA ASP A 102 -3.40 -0.82 2.86
C ASP A 102 -3.18 -1.35 1.44
N LEU A 103 -4.22 -1.30 0.61
CA LEU A 103 -4.21 -1.87 -0.72
C LEU A 103 -3.92 -0.84 -1.83
N LEU A 104 -4.04 0.46 -1.54
CA LEU A 104 -3.78 1.51 -2.53
C LEU A 104 -2.41 1.42 -3.20
N PRO A 105 -1.30 1.15 -2.46
CA PRO A 105 0.03 1.04 -3.07
C PRO A 105 0.27 -0.27 -3.80
N LEU A 106 -0.64 -1.26 -3.68
CA LEU A 106 -0.47 -2.58 -4.26
C LEU A 106 -1.04 -2.63 -5.68
N ASP A 107 -0.41 -3.43 -6.54
CA ASP A 107 -0.94 -3.75 -7.86
C ASP A 107 -2.06 -4.80 -7.77
N ALA A 108 -2.98 -4.77 -8.73
CA ALA A 108 -4.00 -5.80 -8.87
C ALA A 108 -3.36 -7.08 -9.42
N LYS A 109 -3.02 -8.00 -8.53
CA LYS A 109 -2.40 -9.30 -8.84
C LYS A 109 -2.63 -10.31 -7.71
N PHE A 110 -2.05 -11.50 -7.88
CA PHE A 110 -2.04 -12.51 -6.83
C PHE A 110 -0.91 -12.25 -5.81
N TYR A 111 -1.26 -12.38 -4.54
CA TYR A 111 -0.37 -12.38 -3.39
C TYR A 111 -0.56 -13.65 -2.59
N GLU A 112 0.32 -13.91 -1.65
CA GLU A 112 0.16 -14.94 -0.62
C GLU A 112 -0.29 -14.27 0.69
N TYR A 113 -1.07 -14.99 1.52
CA TYR A 113 -1.34 -14.55 2.88
C TYR A 113 -0.98 -15.64 3.87
N SER A 114 -0.65 -15.23 5.09
CA SER A 114 -0.40 -16.12 6.20
C SER A 114 -1.04 -15.60 7.47
N ILE A 115 -1.41 -16.52 8.37
CA ILE A 115 -1.88 -16.21 9.73
C ILE A 115 -0.92 -16.87 10.70
N GLN A 116 -0.42 -16.09 11.66
CA GLN A 116 0.51 -16.55 12.68
C GLN A 116 -0.04 -16.22 14.06
N GLU A 117 0.04 -17.17 15.01
CA GLU A 117 -0.18 -16.91 16.41
C GLU A 117 1.08 -16.30 17.03
N VAL A 118 0.93 -15.21 17.74
CA VAL A 118 2.03 -14.55 18.47
C VAL A 118 1.89 -14.92 19.93
N LEU A 119 2.88 -15.61 20.47
CA LEU A 119 2.91 -16.02 21.86
C LEU A 119 3.35 -14.87 22.77
N THR A 120 3.15 -15.03 24.08
CA THR A 120 3.49 -14.01 25.09
C THR A 120 4.99 -13.72 25.21
N ASP A 121 5.83 -14.66 24.79
CA ASP A 121 7.29 -14.50 24.72
C ASP A 121 7.77 -13.83 23.41
N GLY A 122 6.83 -13.49 22.51
CA GLY A 122 7.11 -12.90 21.20
C GLY A 122 7.44 -13.92 20.10
N SER A 123 7.50 -15.22 20.41
CA SER A 123 7.64 -16.25 19.40
C SER A 123 6.37 -16.41 18.57
N THR A 124 6.50 -16.91 17.34
CA THR A 124 5.37 -17.07 16.42
C THR A 124 5.15 -18.52 16.04
N LEU A 125 3.88 -18.93 16.01
CA LEU A 125 3.47 -20.24 15.55
C LEU A 125 2.70 -20.11 14.24
N VAL A 126 2.97 -20.99 13.30
CA VAL A 126 2.17 -21.11 12.09
C VAL A 126 0.83 -21.74 12.44
N THR A 127 -0.26 -21.05 12.15
CA THR A 127 -1.62 -21.48 12.47
C THR A 127 -2.41 -21.91 11.25
N TYR A 128 -1.98 -21.52 10.07
CA TYR A 128 -2.57 -21.91 8.81
C TYR A 128 -1.53 -22.64 7.96
N ALA A 129 -1.87 -23.85 7.55
CA ALA A 129 -1.10 -24.63 6.61
C ALA A 129 -2.02 -25.08 5.46
N ASP A 130 -1.63 -24.79 4.24
CA ASP A 130 -2.30 -25.29 3.04
C ASP A 130 -2.06 -26.81 2.91
N THR A 131 -2.98 -27.47 2.20
CA THR A 131 -2.88 -28.89 1.83
C THR A 131 -1.65 -29.24 1.01
N ASN A 132 -0.98 -28.25 0.40
CA ASN A 132 0.25 -28.40 -0.36
C ASN A 132 1.52 -28.14 0.46
N TYR A 133 1.45 -28.23 1.79
CA TYR A 133 2.56 -28.02 2.73
C TYR A 133 3.10 -26.58 2.76
N VAL A 134 2.31 -25.60 2.33
CA VAL A 134 2.64 -24.18 2.40
C VAL A 134 1.94 -23.57 3.62
N SER A 135 2.63 -22.70 4.33
CA SER A 135 2.11 -22.01 5.52
C SER A 135 1.20 -20.81 5.21
N GLY A 136 0.69 -20.72 4.02
CA GLY A 136 -0.14 -19.61 3.55
C GLY A 136 -1.15 -20.03 2.51
N GLY A 137 -2.02 -19.11 2.14
CA GLY A 137 -3.00 -19.26 1.06
C GLY A 137 -2.90 -18.13 0.04
N SER A 138 -3.62 -18.27 -1.06
CA SER A 138 -3.66 -17.25 -2.12
C SER A 138 -4.67 -16.17 -1.80
N ILE A 139 -4.27 -14.92 -1.99
CA ILE A 139 -5.13 -13.75 -1.96
C ILE A 139 -4.99 -12.98 -3.26
N GLU A 140 -6.12 -12.66 -3.88
CA GLU A 140 -6.19 -11.87 -5.10
C GLU A 140 -6.60 -10.45 -4.77
N VAL A 141 -5.73 -9.50 -5.10
CA VAL A 141 -6.07 -8.08 -5.05
C VAL A 141 -6.66 -7.68 -6.38
N LEU A 142 -7.90 -7.25 -6.37
CA LEU A 142 -8.66 -6.82 -7.54
C LEU A 142 -8.74 -5.29 -7.58
N ASP A 143 -8.92 -4.76 -8.79
CA ASP A 143 -9.24 -3.35 -8.94
C ASP A 143 -10.59 -3.05 -8.27
N GLY A 144 -10.65 -1.95 -7.56
CA GLY A 144 -11.86 -1.49 -6.90
C GLY A 144 -12.89 -0.89 -7.87
N ALA A 145 -14.03 -0.52 -7.34
CA ALA A 145 -15.05 0.22 -8.07
C ALA A 145 -14.59 1.64 -8.40
N TYR A 146 -15.03 2.18 -9.52
CA TYR A 146 -14.81 3.59 -9.86
C TYR A 146 -15.70 4.52 -8.99
N PRO A 147 -15.18 5.72 -8.63
CA PRO A 147 -13.83 6.23 -8.79
C PRO A 147 -12.82 5.55 -7.85
N GLN A 148 -11.61 5.29 -8.37
CA GLN A 148 -10.52 4.72 -7.57
C GLN A 148 -9.62 5.82 -7.02
N PHE A 149 -9.17 5.65 -5.79
CA PHE A 149 -8.11 6.49 -5.22
C PHE A 149 -6.75 5.95 -5.64
N THR A 150 -5.88 6.85 -6.10
CA THR A 150 -4.48 6.53 -6.39
C THR A 150 -3.62 6.89 -5.19
N ALA A 151 -2.70 6.02 -4.81
CA ALA A 151 -1.74 6.32 -3.76
C ALA A 151 -0.78 7.44 -4.20
N SER A 152 -0.38 8.29 -3.26
CA SER A 152 0.69 9.25 -3.50
C SER A 152 2.04 8.55 -3.48
N THR A 153 2.91 8.88 -4.43
CA THR A 153 4.30 8.45 -4.44
C THR A 153 5.12 9.39 -3.55
N SER A 154 5.86 8.83 -2.60
CA SER A 154 6.79 9.60 -1.76
C SER A 154 8.18 9.62 -2.39
N VAL A 155 8.72 10.80 -2.62
CA VAL A 155 10.04 11.05 -3.21
C VAL A 155 10.90 11.74 -2.17
N SER A 156 11.87 11.02 -1.62
CA SER A 156 12.83 11.50 -0.61
C SER A 156 14.28 11.35 -1.07
N ASP A 157 14.50 10.57 -2.15
CA ASP A 157 15.82 10.30 -2.67
C ASP A 157 16.18 11.32 -3.74
N PHE A 158 17.05 12.26 -3.38
CA PHE A 158 17.57 13.28 -4.27
C PHE A 158 19.08 13.11 -4.40
N THR A 159 19.56 13.06 -5.64
CA THR A 159 20.97 12.95 -5.97
C THR A 159 21.52 14.29 -6.41
N VAL A 160 22.77 14.59 -6.08
CA VAL A 160 23.46 15.78 -6.56
C VAL A 160 23.61 15.71 -8.08
N SER A 161 23.18 16.74 -8.79
CA SER A 161 23.16 16.78 -10.25
C SER A 161 23.46 18.19 -10.76
N GLY A 162 24.50 18.32 -11.58
CA GLY A 162 24.87 19.58 -12.26
C GLY A 162 25.71 20.56 -11.44
N GLY A 163 25.70 20.52 -10.13
CA GLY A 163 26.48 21.36 -9.23
C GLY A 163 26.32 20.96 -7.75
N PRO A 164 27.18 21.45 -6.86
CA PRO A 164 27.21 21.01 -5.46
C PRO A 164 25.96 21.36 -4.65
N LEU A 165 25.12 22.26 -5.15
CA LEU A 165 23.87 22.68 -4.48
C LEU A 165 22.62 22.29 -5.27
N GLN A 166 22.77 21.53 -6.35
CA GLN A 166 21.66 21.08 -7.21
C GLN A 166 21.34 19.62 -6.95
N TYR A 167 20.07 19.32 -6.79
CA TYR A 167 19.56 18.01 -6.48
C TYR A 167 18.45 17.61 -7.45
N THR A 168 18.40 16.35 -7.81
CA THR A 168 17.38 15.84 -8.73
C THR A 168 16.89 14.47 -8.25
N SER A 169 15.58 14.25 -8.31
CA SER A 169 14.98 12.93 -8.06
C SER A 169 15.16 11.99 -9.26
N GLY A 170 14.92 10.70 -9.04
CA GLY A 170 14.67 9.76 -10.12
C GLY A 170 13.43 10.13 -10.94
N SER A 171 13.28 9.48 -12.09
CA SER A 171 12.09 9.58 -12.95
C SER A 171 10.92 8.84 -12.33
N ILE A 172 9.76 9.47 -12.24
CA ILE A 172 8.53 8.92 -11.69
C ILE A 172 7.54 8.76 -12.82
N ALA A 173 7.02 7.55 -13.03
CA ALA A 173 6.01 7.33 -14.05
C ALA A 173 4.77 8.19 -13.77
N SER A 174 4.42 9.02 -14.73
CA SER A 174 3.24 9.87 -14.66
C SER A 174 2.08 9.09 -15.25
N LYS A 175 1.26 8.52 -14.36
CA LYS A 175 0.06 7.79 -14.77
C LYS A 175 -1.14 8.59 -14.29
N PRO A 176 -1.71 9.50 -15.11
CA PRO A 176 -2.93 10.18 -14.73
C PRO A 176 -3.99 9.16 -14.35
N GLY A 177 -4.56 9.30 -13.16
CA GLY A 177 -5.58 8.38 -12.68
C GLY A 177 -6.74 8.29 -13.67
N SER A 178 -7.36 7.13 -13.79
CA SER A 178 -8.47 6.87 -14.72
C SER A 178 -9.69 7.77 -14.48
N ASN A 179 -9.78 8.41 -13.32
CA ASN A 179 -10.81 9.41 -12.99
C ASN A 179 -10.37 10.85 -13.32
N ASN A 180 -9.14 11.02 -13.74
CA ASN A 180 -8.55 12.34 -13.95
C ASN A 180 -8.66 12.74 -15.42
N ASN A 181 -9.81 13.25 -15.81
CA ASN A 181 -10.10 13.68 -17.19
C ASN A 181 -9.38 14.97 -17.60
N LYS A 182 -8.70 15.66 -16.67
CA LYS A 182 -7.90 16.88 -16.93
C LYS A 182 -6.40 16.66 -16.82
N ALA A 183 -5.94 15.42 -16.59
CA ALA A 183 -4.55 15.10 -16.29
C ALA A 183 -3.97 16.01 -15.19
N LEU A 184 -4.69 16.14 -14.09
CA LEU A 184 -4.29 16.90 -12.91
C LEU A 184 -3.24 16.13 -12.14
N HIS A 185 -2.16 16.81 -11.79
CA HIS A 185 -1.13 16.33 -10.89
C HIS A 185 -1.08 17.23 -9.67
N THR A 186 -0.90 16.62 -8.50
CA THR A 186 -0.78 17.34 -7.23
C THR A 186 0.50 16.93 -6.54
N ILE A 187 1.24 17.91 -6.02
CA ILE A 187 2.43 17.69 -5.19
C ILE A 187 2.28 18.36 -3.84
N SER A 188 2.82 17.72 -2.80
CA SER A 188 3.01 18.31 -1.48
C SER A 188 4.50 18.33 -1.18
N VAL A 189 5.07 19.52 -1.05
CA VAL A 189 6.50 19.76 -0.82
C VAL A 189 6.75 19.99 0.65
N TYR A 190 7.56 19.16 1.27
CA TYR A 190 7.95 19.23 2.67
C TYR A 190 9.34 19.85 2.78
N THR A 191 9.46 21.01 3.39
CA THR A 191 10.71 21.76 3.52
C THR A 191 11.19 21.84 4.95
N LYS A 192 12.52 21.89 5.14
CA LYS A 192 13.20 22.12 6.44
C LYS A 192 14.22 23.25 6.25
N ASN A 193 13.89 24.44 6.72
CA ASN A 193 14.71 25.66 6.62
C ASN A 193 15.26 25.90 5.18
N PHE A 194 14.45 25.56 4.19
CA PHE A 194 14.87 25.58 2.79
C PHE A 194 14.76 26.98 2.20
N SER A 195 15.87 27.46 1.60
CA SER A 195 15.93 28.63 0.73
C SER A 195 16.52 28.20 -0.61
N GLY A 196 15.80 28.44 -1.66
CA GLY A 196 16.21 28.01 -2.99
C GLY A 196 15.05 27.90 -3.97
N ALA A 197 15.27 27.18 -5.05
CA ALA A 197 14.32 27.06 -6.14
C ALA A 197 13.97 25.59 -6.44
N LEU A 198 12.66 25.31 -6.57
CA LEU A 198 12.14 24.01 -7.00
C LEU A 198 11.66 24.10 -8.45
N ARG A 199 12.02 23.11 -9.25
CA ARG A 199 11.51 22.86 -10.60
C ARG A 199 10.81 21.52 -10.65
N VAL A 200 9.61 21.52 -11.18
CA VAL A 200 8.93 20.29 -11.60
C VAL A 200 9.23 20.10 -13.08
N GLN A 201 9.72 18.94 -13.46
CA GLN A 201 10.12 18.65 -14.83
C GLN A 201 9.36 17.44 -15.37
N GLY A 202 8.94 17.53 -16.62
CA GLY A 202 8.24 16.44 -17.32
C GLY A 202 8.96 16.05 -18.60
N THR A 203 8.65 14.84 -19.07
CA THR A 203 9.11 14.36 -20.37
C THR A 203 8.06 13.49 -21.04
N MET A 204 8.06 13.51 -22.38
CA MET A 204 7.24 12.62 -23.21
C MET A 204 8.04 11.40 -23.69
N ALA A 205 9.34 11.35 -23.44
CA ALA A 205 10.19 10.24 -23.87
C ALA A 205 9.94 9.00 -23.01
N SER A 206 9.86 7.83 -23.63
CA SER A 206 9.69 6.53 -22.96
C SER A 206 10.98 6.02 -22.31
N SER A 207 12.14 6.49 -22.78
CA SER A 207 13.46 6.21 -22.21
C SER A 207 14.25 7.53 -22.15
N PRO A 208 13.97 8.39 -21.15
CA PRO A 208 14.47 9.76 -21.16
C PRO A 208 15.94 9.88 -20.77
N ALA A 209 16.71 10.66 -21.53
CA ALA A 209 17.96 11.24 -21.09
C ALA A 209 17.69 12.54 -20.30
N SER A 210 18.69 13.06 -19.61
CA SER A 210 18.53 14.30 -18.82
C SER A 210 18.09 15.51 -19.65
N ALA A 211 18.47 15.58 -20.93
CA ALA A 211 18.12 16.64 -21.85
C ALA A 211 16.66 16.60 -22.33
N ASP A 212 15.97 15.47 -22.16
CA ASP A 212 14.59 15.30 -22.62
C ASP A 212 13.56 15.90 -21.65
N TYR A 213 14.01 16.40 -20.51
CA TYR A 213 13.16 17.01 -19.50
C TYR A 213 13.00 18.51 -19.70
N PHE A 214 11.77 18.98 -19.63
CA PHE A 214 11.42 20.40 -19.67
C PHE A 214 10.72 20.81 -18.37
N ASN A 215 10.84 22.09 -18.01
CA ASN A 215 10.21 22.62 -16.81
C ASN A 215 8.68 22.76 -17.01
N ILE A 216 7.93 22.31 -16.04
CA ILE A 216 6.48 22.46 -15.98
C ILE A 216 6.15 23.68 -15.12
N THR A 217 5.22 24.51 -15.60
CA THR A 217 4.68 25.61 -14.81
C THR A 217 3.59 25.08 -13.88
N LEU A 218 3.71 25.36 -12.59
CA LEU A 218 2.70 25.01 -11.61
C LEU A 218 1.55 26.02 -11.65
N ASP A 219 0.34 25.56 -11.32
CA ASP A 219 -0.85 26.41 -11.35
C ASP A 219 -0.72 27.59 -10.39
N GLY A 220 -0.88 28.81 -10.91
CA GLY A 220 -0.75 30.04 -10.15
C GLY A 220 0.67 30.39 -9.68
N GLN A 221 1.72 29.72 -10.18
CA GLN A 221 3.11 29.93 -9.77
C GLN A 221 4.01 30.28 -10.96
N SER A 222 5.12 30.97 -10.67
CA SER A 222 6.25 31.09 -11.61
C SER A 222 7.07 29.78 -11.61
N SER A 223 7.77 29.50 -12.69
CA SER A 223 8.74 28.41 -12.74
C SER A 223 10.15 29.00 -12.89
N PRO A 224 11.09 28.70 -11.96
CA PRO A 224 10.98 27.86 -10.77
C PRO A 224 10.15 28.49 -9.62
N VAL A 225 9.67 27.65 -8.70
CA VAL A 225 9.08 28.11 -7.45
C VAL A 225 10.20 28.40 -6.45
N THR A 226 10.21 29.60 -5.87
CA THR A 226 11.24 30.02 -4.92
C THR A 226 10.75 29.94 -3.49
N PHE A 227 11.65 29.55 -2.59
CA PHE A 227 11.43 29.44 -1.15
C PHE A 227 12.44 30.29 -0.39
N SER A 228 12.03 30.85 0.75
CA SER A 228 12.90 31.61 1.66
C SER A 228 12.71 31.10 3.08
N SER A 229 13.75 30.48 3.66
CA SER A 229 13.76 29.90 5.02
C SER A 229 12.50 29.09 5.37
N SER A 230 12.00 28.33 4.39
CA SER A 230 10.73 27.62 4.49
C SER A 230 10.86 26.35 5.35
N THR A 231 9.96 26.21 6.34
CA THR A 231 9.80 24.99 7.13
C THR A 231 8.31 24.66 7.20
N THR A 232 7.72 24.32 6.06
CA THR A 232 6.28 24.10 5.92
C THR A 232 6.01 22.96 4.93
N VAL A 233 4.73 22.60 4.84
CA VAL A 233 4.21 21.77 3.75
C VAL A 233 3.40 22.65 2.82
N THR A 234 3.80 22.72 1.55
CA THR A 234 3.13 23.52 0.53
C THR A 234 2.64 22.62 -0.59
N ASN A 235 1.40 22.84 -1.02
CA ASN A 235 0.76 22.06 -2.08
C ASN A 235 0.72 22.84 -3.38
N TYR A 236 0.97 22.16 -4.49
CA TYR A 236 0.88 22.73 -5.84
C TYR A 236 0.18 21.75 -6.77
N ASN A 237 -0.49 22.32 -7.77
CA ASN A 237 -1.12 21.59 -8.86
C ASN A 237 -0.46 21.94 -10.20
N PHE A 238 -0.51 21.01 -11.14
CA PHE A 238 -0.15 21.24 -12.53
C PHE A 238 -0.92 20.27 -13.44
N TYR A 239 -0.96 20.54 -14.71
CA TYR A 239 -1.71 19.79 -15.71
C TYR A 239 -0.83 19.34 -16.84
N GLY A 240 -1.14 18.20 -17.43
CA GLY A 240 -0.49 17.71 -18.63
C GLY A 240 -0.35 16.19 -18.65
N VAL A 241 -0.15 15.64 -19.84
CA VAL A 241 0.12 14.22 -20.03
C VAL A 241 1.61 14.05 -20.28
N PHE A 242 2.30 13.41 -19.34
CA PHE A 242 3.73 13.14 -19.37
C PHE A 242 3.98 11.65 -19.28
N HIS A 243 5.09 11.18 -19.82
CA HIS A 243 5.53 9.80 -19.60
C HIS A 243 6.18 9.66 -18.21
N TYR A 244 7.08 10.61 -17.89
CA TYR A 244 7.68 10.72 -16.56
C TYR A 244 7.69 12.15 -16.08
N VAL A 245 7.69 12.30 -14.74
CA VAL A 245 7.91 13.54 -14.01
C VAL A 245 9.10 13.35 -13.08
N ARG A 246 9.88 14.40 -12.86
CA ARG A 246 10.93 14.45 -11.83
C ARG A 246 10.95 15.80 -11.16
N PHE A 247 11.59 15.87 -10.00
CA PHE A 247 11.75 17.09 -9.22
C PHE A 247 13.23 17.46 -9.18
N SER A 248 13.53 18.74 -9.44
CA SER A 248 14.88 19.28 -9.32
C SER A 248 14.85 20.54 -8.46
N TRP A 249 15.79 20.66 -7.54
CA TRP A 249 15.88 21.85 -6.70
C TRP A 249 17.32 22.27 -6.44
N ASP A 250 17.51 23.57 -6.24
CA ASP A 250 18.81 24.17 -5.92
C ASP A 250 18.68 24.91 -4.59
N ASN A 251 19.70 24.80 -3.73
CA ASN A 251 19.85 25.67 -2.57
C ASN A 251 20.46 27.00 -2.94
N ASP A 252 20.03 28.06 -2.27
CA ASP A 252 20.76 29.31 -2.26
C ASP A 252 22.12 29.16 -1.59
N THR A 253 23.11 29.93 -2.03
CA THR A 253 24.46 29.88 -1.47
C THR A 253 24.44 30.16 0.02
N GLY A 254 25.03 29.24 0.79
CA GLY A 254 25.10 29.33 2.26
C GLY A 254 23.86 28.79 2.98
N ASN A 255 22.81 28.37 2.29
CA ASN A 255 21.67 27.70 2.92
C ASN A 255 21.95 26.20 3.08
N THR A 256 21.66 25.65 4.26
CA THR A 256 21.81 24.22 4.60
C THR A 256 20.46 23.50 4.73
N GLY A 257 19.37 24.21 4.46
CA GLY A 257 18.03 23.62 4.47
C GLY A 257 17.80 22.69 3.27
N ILE A 258 16.79 21.87 3.36
CA ILE A 258 16.51 20.82 2.37
C ILE A 258 15.03 20.72 2.05
N ILE A 259 14.72 20.16 0.89
CA ILE A 259 13.44 19.54 0.62
C ILE A 259 13.53 18.10 1.16
N ASP A 260 12.80 17.83 2.26
CA ASP A 260 12.81 16.55 2.96
C ASP A 260 12.18 15.44 2.14
N LYS A 261 11.01 15.74 1.57
CA LYS A 261 10.30 14.85 0.65
C LYS A 261 9.27 15.62 -0.18
N ILE A 262 8.88 15.02 -1.28
CA ILE A 262 7.75 15.46 -2.10
C ILE A 262 6.78 14.29 -2.23
N LEU A 263 5.53 14.50 -1.86
CA LEU A 263 4.46 13.56 -2.18
C LEU A 263 3.88 13.97 -3.55
N TYR A 264 3.81 13.02 -4.45
CA TYR A 264 3.30 13.20 -5.82
C TYR A 264 2.09 12.31 -6.05
N ARG A 265 1.08 12.86 -6.69
CA ARG A 265 -0.14 12.16 -7.09
C ARG A 265 -0.59 12.64 -8.47
N SER A 266 -0.93 11.68 -9.33
CA SER A 266 -1.49 11.91 -10.67
C SER A 266 -2.86 11.27 -10.82
#